data_f73b23197e334c42fd7191248e3a0d83
#
_entry.id   f73b23197e334c42fd7191248e3a0d83
#
_cell.length_a   1.000
_cell.length_b   1.000
_cell.length_c   1.000
_cell.angle_alpha   90.00
_cell.angle_beta   90.00
_cell.angle_gamma   90.00
#
_symmetry.space_group_name_H-M   'P 1'
#
loop_
_entity.id
_entity.type
_entity.pdbx_description
1 polymer ?
#
loop_
_entity_poly.entity_id
_entity_poly.type
_entity_poly.pdbx_seq_one_letter_code
_entity_poly.pdbx_strand_id
1 'polypeptide(L)'
;VAILVIEQNIGVATEMSDPVAIMVNGRINRIIASATLAGDRDLQQRLLGVGRHGHEAAELPADAANEPAGRRTAAPPRGDAPVRVYLSNPEVPTRWSPDVAAARIEASARTMTRAPVAAAIATSDRNVGRSVGGLNEPFVAVAGTFDTKGEELRFIADIIKAAGLPVKLVDLSTAGRISGADVPPLEIALHHPRGSAGVFNADRGAAVAAMAEAFETWVKGKSGNDGVRLLGLISAGGSGATALATPAMRALPVGVPKLMISTVASGNTRAYVGPSDIMMMYSVTDVQGLNAISRQVLANGAQAMAGMARARLEASKAPPPRRRAGEDRPLVGLTMFGVTTPCVQQVTKLIGDDYECLVFHATGIGGQSMEKLVDGGLVPAVIDVSTTEIADLLFGGVFPATEDRLGAIIRTRIPYVGSVGALDMVNFGAPDTVPERYRGRLLHQHNPQVTLMRTLPEENAAMGRWIGERLNLMEGPVRFLLPEAGVSALDEAGKPFFDTAAREALFGALEASVRQTASRQLIRVPHHINSPAFAAALLQHFRVLQGARPRARAAGR
;
A
#
# COMPACT_ATOMS: atom_id res chain seq x y z
N VAL A 1 8.82 31.81 -34.39
CA VAL A 1 9.22 30.86 -33.34
C VAL A 1 8.16 29.79 -33.30
N ALA A 2 8.50 28.53 -33.54
CA ALA A 2 7.57 27.40 -33.35
C ALA A 2 7.74 26.90 -31.91
N ILE A 3 6.66 26.82 -31.18
CA ILE A 3 6.66 26.32 -29.80
C ILE A 3 5.91 24.98 -29.81
N LEU A 4 6.56 23.91 -29.33
CA LEU A 4 5.94 22.62 -29.07
C LEU A 4 5.61 22.53 -27.57
N VAL A 5 4.34 22.41 -27.25
CA VAL A 5 3.86 22.18 -25.88
C VAL A 5 3.49 20.71 -25.74
N ILE A 6 4.07 20.02 -24.74
CA ILE A 6 3.69 18.65 -24.37
C ILE A 6 2.91 18.76 -23.06
N GLU A 7 1.62 18.46 -23.12
CA GLU A 7 0.69 18.64 -21.99
C GLU A 7 -0.24 17.42 -21.88
N GLN A 8 -0.55 17.01 -20.68
CA GLN A 8 -1.46 15.90 -20.38
C GLN A 8 -2.89 16.38 -20.09
N ASN A 9 -3.06 17.66 -19.81
CA ASN A 9 -4.37 18.27 -19.59
C ASN A 9 -4.94 18.78 -20.92
N ILE A 10 -6.04 18.16 -21.36
CA ILE A 10 -6.68 18.47 -22.65
C ILE A 10 -7.13 19.93 -22.71
N GLY A 11 -7.70 20.46 -21.64
CA GLY A 11 -8.15 21.85 -21.58
C GLY A 11 -7.01 22.82 -21.86
N VAL A 12 -5.87 22.63 -21.20
CA VAL A 12 -4.67 23.46 -21.41
C VAL A 12 -4.11 23.27 -22.81
N ALA A 13 -4.01 22.02 -23.31
CA ALA A 13 -3.50 21.75 -24.65
C ALA A 13 -4.34 22.41 -25.76
N THR A 14 -5.65 22.38 -25.62
CA THR A 14 -6.60 22.97 -26.61
C THR A 14 -6.68 24.49 -26.55
N GLU A 15 -6.38 25.10 -25.41
CA GLU A 15 -6.29 26.54 -25.25
C GLU A 15 -4.97 27.14 -25.78
N MET A 16 -3.88 26.35 -25.67
CA MET A 16 -2.54 26.85 -26.01
C MET A 16 -2.08 26.57 -27.44
N SER A 17 -2.72 25.64 -28.15
CA SER A 17 -2.23 25.20 -29.48
C SER A 17 -3.37 24.80 -30.43
N ASP A 18 -3.18 25.06 -31.70
CA ASP A 18 -3.99 24.54 -32.81
C ASP A 18 -3.07 24.27 -34.00
N PRO A 19 -3.01 23.03 -34.52
CA PRO A 19 -3.69 21.82 -34.07
C PRO A 19 -3.03 21.13 -32.86
N VAL A 20 -3.79 20.22 -32.22
CA VAL A 20 -3.28 19.32 -31.19
C VAL A 20 -2.89 17.98 -31.79
N ALA A 21 -1.65 17.53 -31.54
CA ALA A 21 -1.17 16.21 -31.92
C ALA A 21 -1.28 15.24 -30.76
N ILE A 22 -2.07 14.17 -30.93
CA ILE A 22 -2.24 13.13 -29.91
C ILE A 22 -1.18 12.06 -30.11
N MET A 23 -0.39 11.82 -29.06
CA MET A 23 0.70 10.86 -29.06
C MET A 23 0.34 9.65 -28.19
N VAL A 24 0.43 8.44 -28.76
CA VAL A 24 0.24 7.18 -28.07
C VAL A 24 1.47 6.30 -28.26
N ASN A 25 2.04 5.79 -27.16
CA ASN A 25 3.25 4.94 -27.19
C ASN A 25 4.42 5.54 -27.99
N GLY A 26 4.64 6.85 -27.88
CA GLY A 26 5.73 7.55 -28.55
C GLY A 26 5.54 7.80 -30.06
N ARG A 27 4.34 7.58 -30.59
CA ARG A 27 3.98 7.88 -31.99
C ARG A 27 2.81 8.84 -32.05
N ILE A 28 2.85 9.78 -32.98
CA ILE A 28 1.69 10.63 -33.28
C ILE A 28 0.61 9.75 -33.89
N ASN A 29 -0.46 9.55 -33.17
CA ASN A 29 -1.61 8.75 -33.61
C ASN A 29 -2.54 9.60 -34.47
N ARG A 30 -2.81 10.85 -34.05
CA ARG A 30 -3.72 11.75 -34.75
C ARG A 30 -3.37 13.21 -34.51
N ILE A 31 -3.66 14.05 -35.50
CA ILE A 31 -3.59 15.50 -35.39
C ILE A 31 -5.02 16.03 -35.58
N ILE A 32 -5.51 16.79 -34.62
CA ILE A 32 -6.91 17.23 -34.55
C ILE A 32 -6.95 18.74 -34.27
N ALA A 33 -7.88 19.45 -34.88
CA ALA A 33 -8.12 20.87 -34.54
C ALA A 33 -8.59 20.99 -33.08
N SER A 34 -8.05 21.96 -32.35
CA SER A 34 -8.31 22.15 -30.92
C SER A 34 -9.80 22.28 -30.61
N ALA A 35 -10.55 23.01 -31.43
CA ALA A 35 -12.00 23.18 -31.27
C ALA A 35 -12.78 21.85 -31.39
N THR A 36 -12.35 20.94 -32.29
CA THR A 36 -12.96 19.61 -32.44
C THR A 36 -12.67 18.73 -31.24
N LEU A 37 -11.43 18.75 -30.74
CA LEU A 37 -11.04 17.97 -29.57
C LEU A 37 -11.70 18.50 -28.30
N ALA A 38 -11.82 19.81 -28.11
CA ALA A 38 -12.44 20.43 -26.94
C ALA A 38 -13.96 20.16 -26.85
N GLY A 39 -14.64 20.05 -28.00
CA GLY A 39 -16.09 19.87 -28.08
C GLY A 39 -16.58 18.42 -27.98
N ASP A 40 -15.70 17.43 -28.17
CA ASP A 40 -16.08 16.01 -28.26
C ASP A 40 -15.49 15.19 -27.10
N ARG A 41 -16.28 15.01 -26.03
CA ARG A 41 -15.89 14.24 -24.84
C ARG A 41 -15.67 12.76 -25.13
N ASP A 42 -16.43 12.16 -26.04
CA ASP A 42 -16.29 10.76 -26.42
C ASP A 42 -14.99 10.53 -27.19
N LEU A 43 -14.61 11.48 -28.04
CA LEU A 43 -13.33 11.47 -28.74
C LEU A 43 -12.16 11.60 -27.74
N GLN A 44 -12.28 12.49 -26.76
CA GLN A 44 -11.31 12.65 -25.69
C GLN A 44 -11.10 11.35 -24.91
N GLN A 45 -12.18 10.69 -24.53
CA GLN A 45 -12.12 9.41 -23.80
C GLN A 45 -11.49 8.30 -24.62
N ARG A 46 -11.86 8.15 -25.88
CA ARG A 46 -11.32 7.11 -26.78
C ARG A 46 -9.85 7.28 -27.11
N LEU A 47 -9.37 8.51 -27.28
CA LEU A 47 -8.01 8.78 -27.73
C LEU A 47 -7.00 8.90 -26.59
N LEU A 48 -7.44 9.27 -25.40
CA LEU A 48 -6.56 9.61 -24.27
C LEU A 48 -6.67 8.61 -23.12
N GLY A 49 -7.55 7.60 -23.21
CA GLY A 49 -7.68 6.57 -22.20
C GLY A 49 -8.15 7.09 -20.82
N VAL A 50 -8.73 8.29 -20.78
CA VAL A 50 -9.23 8.91 -19.54
C VAL A 50 -10.67 8.45 -19.32
N GLY A 51 -10.85 7.20 -18.97
CA GLY A 51 -12.14 6.64 -18.64
C GLY A 51 -12.12 5.13 -18.60
N ARG A 52 -12.08 4.55 -17.40
CA ARG A 52 -12.29 3.15 -17.03
C ARG A 52 -11.30 2.12 -17.60
N HIS A 53 -10.54 1.52 -16.69
CA HIS A 53 -9.86 0.25 -16.92
C HIS A 53 -10.88 -0.85 -17.27
N GLY A 54 -10.96 -1.18 -18.54
CA GLY A 54 -11.54 -2.39 -19.06
C GLY A 54 -10.55 -2.97 -20.05
N HIS A 55 -9.96 -4.12 -19.72
CA HIS A 55 -9.22 -4.92 -20.67
C HIS A 55 -10.19 -5.43 -21.75
N GLU A 56 -10.21 -4.72 -22.86
CA GLU A 56 -10.55 -5.29 -24.16
C GLU A 56 -9.83 -4.44 -25.20
N ALA A 57 -8.88 -5.08 -25.86
CA ALA A 57 -8.31 -4.55 -27.09
C ALA A 57 -9.43 -4.52 -28.13
N ALA A 58 -10.04 -3.35 -28.30
CA ALA A 58 -10.93 -3.13 -29.43
C ALA A 58 -10.08 -3.20 -30.70
N GLU A 59 -10.21 -4.27 -31.45
CA GLU A 59 -9.80 -4.34 -32.86
C GLU A 59 -10.49 -3.18 -33.59
N LEU A 60 -9.71 -2.26 -34.09
CA LEU A 60 -10.18 -1.20 -34.98
C LEU A 60 -10.65 -1.85 -36.30
N PRO A 61 -11.80 -1.44 -36.86
CA PRO A 61 -12.22 -1.93 -38.15
C PRO A 61 -11.18 -1.66 -39.23
N ALA A 62 -10.89 -2.65 -40.05
CA ALA A 62 -9.88 -2.64 -41.10
C ALA A 62 -10.13 -1.67 -42.27
N ASP A 63 -11.16 -0.86 -42.23
CA ASP A 63 -11.62 -0.05 -43.39
C ASP A 63 -11.11 1.41 -43.39
N ALA A 64 -10.22 1.79 -42.46
CA ALA A 64 -9.63 3.16 -42.47
C ALA A 64 -8.33 3.29 -43.26
N ALA A 65 -7.94 2.26 -44.04
CA ALA A 65 -6.68 2.22 -44.78
C ALA A 65 -6.76 2.63 -46.26
N ASN A 66 -7.88 3.11 -46.78
CA ASN A 66 -8.02 3.47 -48.19
C ASN A 66 -8.70 4.85 -48.36
N GLU A 67 -7.95 5.94 -48.15
CA GLU A 67 -8.22 7.18 -48.86
C GLU A 67 -7.01 7.55 -49.74
N PRO A 68 -7.26 7.95 -51.02
CA PRO A 68 -6.19 8.10 -52.00
C PRO A 68 -5.34 9.34 -51.72
N ALA A 69 -4.04 9.17 -51.89
CA ALA A 69 -3.03 10.23 -51.85
C ALA A 69 -3.36 11.34 -52.91
N GLY A 70 -4.01 12.39 -52.46
CA GLY A 70 -4.32 13.57 -53.23
C GLY A 70 -3.64 14.83 -52.71
N ARG A 71 -2.66 15.31 -53.47
CA ARG A 71 -1.98 16.59 -53.37
C ARG A 71 -0.95 16.76 -52.26
N ARG A 72 0.29 16.44 -52.60
CA ARG A 72 1.50 17.01 -52.01
C ARG A 72 1.45 18.53 -52.19
N THR A 73 1.10 19.28 -51.18
CA THR A 73 1.46 20.68 -51.05
C THR A 73 2.93 20.73 -50.64
N ALA A 74 3.71 21.56 -51.35
CA ALA A 74 5.14 21.74 -51.17
C ALA A 74 5.46 22.01 -49.67
N ALA A 75 6.50 21.35 -49.17
CA ALA A 75 7.05 21.64 -47.84
C ALA A 75 7.48 23.11 -47.77
N PRO A 76 7.25 23.77 -46.63
CA PRO A 76 7.79 25.12 -46.42
C PRO A 76 9.33 25.06 -46.48
N PRO A 77 10.02 26.12 -46.92
CA PRO A 77 11.45 26.16 -47.04
C PRO A 77 12.11 25.90 -45.67
N ARG A 78 13.02 24.93 -45.62
CA ARG A 78 13.85 24.67 -44.45
C ARG A 78 14.74 25.90 -44.22
N GLY A 79 14.43 26.64 -43.15
CA GLY A 79 15.39 27.62 -42.64
C GLY A 79 16.52 26.90 -41.94
N ASP A 80 17.77 27.16 -42.36
CA ASP A 80 19.01 26.58 -41.82
C ASP A 80 19.38 27.11 -40.42
N ALA A 81 18.44 27.20 -39.50
CA ALA A 81 18.77 27.45 -38.10
C ALA A 81 18.76 26.14 -37.32
N PRO A 82 19.88 25.73 -36.70
CA PRO A 82 19.91 24.50 -35.92
C PRO A 82 18.95 24.59 -34.73
N VAL A 83 18.03 23.63 -34.63
CA VAL A 83 17.17 23.45 -33.44
C VAL A 83 18.08 23.00 -32.29
N ARG A 84 18.31 23.86 -31.31
CA ARG A 84 19.01 23.50 -30.08
C ARG A 84 18.05 22.77 -29.15
N VAL A 85 18.22 21.46 -29.03
CA VAL A 85 17.57 20.66 -28.00
C VAL A 85 18.50 20.65 -26.79
N TYR A 86 18.04 21.23 -25.67
CA TYR A 86 18.79 21.15 -24.42
C TYR A 86 18.50 19.79 -23.78
N LEU A 87 19.49 18.88 -23.78
CA LEU A 87 19.46 17.63 -23.04
C LEU A 87 20.00 17.89 -21.64
N SER A 88 19.44 17.24 -20.65
CA SER A 88 19.89 17.31 -19.25
C SER A 88 21.30 16.74 -19.02
N ASN A 89 21.82 15.97 -19.98
CA ASN A 89 23.21 15.54 -20.03
C ASN A 89 23.69 15.48 -21.51
N PRO A 90 24.40 16.51 -22.01
CA PRO A 90 24.84 16.58 -23.40
C PRO A 90 25.96 15.56 -23.76
N GLU A 91 26.59 14.92 -22.79
CA GLU A 91 27.67 13.96 -23.02
C GLU A 91 27.18 12.52 -23.26
N VAL A 92 25.91 12.21 -23.01
CA VAL A 92 25.35 10.88 -23.23
C VAL A 92 24.32 10.91 -24.36
N PRO A 93 24.65 10.36 -25.56
CA PRO A 93 23.69 10.26 -26.65
C PRO A 93 22.49 9.41 -26.26
N THR A 94 21.28 9.93 -26.41
CA THR A 94 20.04 9.18 -26.21
C THR A 94 19.46 8.78 -27.56
N ARG A 95 18.62 7.74 -27.62
CA ARG A 95 17.90 7.30 -28.83
C ARG A 95 17.01 8.39 -29.46
N TRP A 96 16.90 9.54 -28.81
CA TRP A 96 16.12 10.68 -29.26
C TRP A 96 16.99 11.82 -29.83
N SER A 97 18.31 11.66 -29.80
CA SER A 97 19.22 12.64 -30.41
C SER A 97 19.17 12.49 -31.93
N PRO A 98 18.76 13.52 -32.69
CA PRO A 98 18.64 13.43 -34.16
C PRO A 98 19.97 13.19 -34.89
N ASP A 99 21.10 13.45 -34.24
CA ASP A 99 22.43 13.38 -34.83
C ASP A 99 23.17 12.06 -34.57
N VAL A 100 22.55 11.10 -33.90
CA VAL A 100 23.19 9.79 -33.63
C VAL A 100 22.54 8.71 -34.47
N ALA A 101 23.26 8.18 -35.43
CA ALA A 101 22.79 7.07 -36.24
C ALA A 101 22.46 5.85 -35.36
N ALA A 102 21.33 5.17 -35.63
CA ALA A 102 20.88 4.00 -34.89
C ALA A 102 21.96 2.92 -34.72
N ALA A 103 22.82 2.73 -35.74
CA ALA A 103 23.95 1.83 -35.71
C ALA A 103 24.99 2.17 -34.62
N ARG A 104 25.12 3.44 -34.23
CA ARG A 104 26.07 3.88 -33.20
C ARG A 104 25.49 3.64 -31.80
N ILE A 105 24.17 3.76 -31.66
CA ILE A 105 23.45 3.41 -30.43
C ILE A 105 23.50 1.90 -30.20
N GLU A 106 23.29 1.10 -31.26
CA GLU A 106 23.40 -0.35 -31.21
C GLU A 106 24.84 -0.82 -30.92
N ALA A 107 25.86 -0.17 -31.48
CA ALA A 107 27.26 -0.48 -31.21
C ALA A 107 27.64 -0.16 -29.76
N SER A 108 27.16 0.95 -29.18
CA SER A 108 27.39 1.27 -27.77
C SER A 108 26.60 0.33 -26.82
N ALA A 109 25.40 -0.12 -27.21
CA ALA A 109 24.64 -1.12 -26.47
C ALA A 109 25.27 -2.52 -26.48
N ARG A 110 25.98 -2.87 -27.57
CA ARG A 110 26.71 -4.15 -27.67
C ARG A 110 28.04 -4.15 -26.91
N THR A 111 28.68 -2.99 -26.72
CA THR A 111 29.92 -2.87 -25.92
C THR A 111 29.67 -2.89 -24.41
N MET A 112 28.42 -2.79 -23.96
CA MET A 112 28.03 -3.07 -22.57
C MET A 112 27.85 -4.58 -22.34
N THR A 113 28.74 -5.42 -22.85
CA THR A 113 28.81 -6.84 -22.51
C THR A 113 29.21 -6.95 -21.05
N ARG A 114 28.28 -7.50 -20.28
CA ARG A 114 28.37 -8.05 -18.93
C ARG A 114 29.79 -8.48 -18.57
N ALA A 115 30.47 -7.73 -17.69
CA ALA A 115 31.52 -8.36 -16.90
C ALA A 115 30.80 -9.46 -16.06
N PRO A 116 31.30 -10.71 -16.09
CA PRO A 116 30.68 -11.77 -15.28
C PRO A 116 30.72 -11.36 -13.83
N VAL A 117 29.59 -11.52 -13.13
CA VAL A 117 29.41 -11.21 -11.71
C VAL A 117 30.52 -11.84 -10.84
N ALA A 118 31.12 -12.91 -11.29
CA ALA A 118 32.27 -13.57 -10.66
C ALA A 118 33.54 -12.68 -10.59
N ALA A 119 33.76 -11.76 -11.55
CA ALA A 119 34.93 -10.86 -11.54
C ALA A 119 34.76 -9.69 -10.56
N ALA A 120 33.52 -9.26 -10.27
CA ALA A 120 33.24 -8.22 -9.28
C ALA A 120 33.41 -8.72 -7.84
N ILE A 121 33.25 -10.02 -7.62
CA ILE A 121 33.43 -10.65 -6.30
C ILE A 121 34.91 -10.76 -5.93
N ALA A 122 35.80 -10.99 -6.93
CA ALA A 122 37.23 -11.18 -6.68
C ALA A 122 37.99 -9.89 -6.34
N THR A 123 37.43 -8.71 -6.63
CA THR A 123 38.08 -7.40 -6.34
C THR A 123 37.59 -6.73 -5.06
N SER A 124 36.54 -7.25 -4.40
CA SER A 124 36.01 -6.66 -3.17
C SER A 124 36.73 -7.10 -1.88
N ASP A 125 37.58 -8.12 -1.96
CA ASP A 125 38.28 -8.65 -0.76
C ASP A 125 39.41 -7.75 -0.21
N ARG A 126 39.70 -6.62 -0.83
CA ARG A 126 40.76 -5.73 -0.33
C ARG A 126 40.29 -4.48 0.41
N ASN A 127 38.97 -4.24 0.54
CA ASN A 127 38.42 -3.10 1.28
C ASN A 127 37.42 -3.46 2.39
N VAL A 128 37.37 -4.70 2.82
CA VAL A 128 36.53 -5.17 3.95
C VAL A 128 37.16 -4.80 5.32
N GLY A 129 38.25 -4.06 5.32
CA GLY A 129 39.02 -3.68 6.51
C GLY A 129 38.72 -2.33 7.14
N ARG A 130 37.61 -1.66 6.80
CA ARG A 130 37.24 -0.39 7.48
C ARG A 130 35.76 -0.32 7.80
N SER A 131 35.50 -0.56 9.04
CA SER A 131 34.37 -0.19 9.89
C SER A 131 33.75 -1.40 10.58
N VAL A 132 34.47 -2.02 11.49
CA VAL A 132 33.87 -2.66 12.66
C VAL A 132 33.51 -1.56 13.67
N GLY A 133 32.71 -0.61 13.24
CA GLY A 133 31.94 0.28 14.09
C GLY A 133 30.63 -0.42 14.41
N GLY A 134 30.42 -0.76 15.67
CA GLY A 134 29.28 -1.41 16.31
C GLY A 134 28.13 -1.89 15.45
N LEU A 135 28.04 -3.20 15.22
CA LEU A 135 26.91 -3.88 14.58
C LEU A 135 25.53 -3.59 15.25
N ASN A 136 25.52 -2.82 16.34
CA ASN A 136 24.38 -2.56 17.21
C ASN A 136 23.97 -1.08 17.35
N GLU A 137 24.65 -0.12 16.68
CA GLU A 137 24.26 1.28 16.82
C GLU A 137 22.97 1.61 16.06
N PRO A 138 22.07 2.43 16.68
CA PRO A 138 20.89 2.92 16.02
C PRO A 138 21.22 3.81 14.82
N PHE A 139 20.49 3.71 13.70
CA PHE A 139 20.76 4.51 12.50
C PHE A 139 19.47 4.87 11.74
N VAL A 140 19.55 5.94 10.93
CA VAL A 140 18.55 6.26 9.91
C VAL A 140 18.99 5.61 8.60
N ALA A 141 18.09 4.85 7.97
CA ALA A 141 18.32 4.29 6.64
C ALA A 141 17.89 5.32 5.57
N VAL A 142 18.84 5.70 4.70
CA VAL A 142 18.58 6.44 3.47
C VAL A 142 18.67 5.45 2.32
N ALA A 143 17.50 5.01 1.83
CA ALA A 143 17.41 3.90 0.88
C ALA A 143 16.93 4.37 -0.49
N GLY A 144 17.46 3.78 -1.57
CA GLY A 144 17.03 4.04 -2.93
C GLY A 144 18.01 3.52 -3.98
N THR A 145 17.80 3.90 -5.24
CA THR A 145 18.62 3.46 -6.37
C THR A 145 19.82 4.40 -6.56
N PHE A 146 20.98 4.04 -6.04
CA PHE A 146 22.18 4.88 -6.06
C PHE A 146 22.83 4.99 -7.45
N ASP A 147 22.49 4.12 -8.37
CA ASP A 147 22.90 4.20 -9.77
C ASP A 147 22.22 5.34 -10.54
N THR A 148 21.06 5.81 -10.06
CA THR A 148 20.25 6.84 -10.71
C THR A 148 19.96 8.05 -9.82
N LYS A 149 19.93 7.89 -8.50
CA LYS A 149 19.55 8.91 -7.49
C LYS A 149 20.60 9.09 -6.39
N GLY A 150 21.84 8.65 -6.67
CA GLY A 150 22.89 8.63 -5.65
C GLY A 150 23.29 10.01 -5.13
N GLU A 151 23.20 11.07 -5.94
CA GLU A 151 23.51 12.44 -5.52
C GLU A 151 22.45 12.97 -4.55
N GLU A 152 21.17 12.79 -4.88
CA GLU A 152 20.05 13.23 -4.07
C GLU A 152 19.98 12.49 -2.73
N LEU A 153 20.21 11.17 -2.76
CA LEU A 153 20.21 10.35 -1.54
C LEU A 153 21.37 10.70 -0.61
N ARG A 154 22.57 10.98 -1.15
CA ARG A 154 23.70 11.45 -0.35
C ARG A 154 23.42 12.83 0.24
N PHE A 155 22.84 13.74 -0.53
CA PHE A 155 22.42 15.04 -0.03
C PHE A 155 21.46 14.94 1.16
N ILE A 156 20.47 14.07 1.11
CA ILE A 156 19.56 13.77 2.23
C ILE A 156 20.37 13.24 3.43
N ALA A 157 21.25 12.28 3.19
CA ALA A 157 22.07 11.66 4.24
C ALA A 157 23.00 12.66 4.94
N ASP A 158 23.61 13.57 4.19
CA ASP A 158 24.53 14.57 4.73
C ASP A 158 23.80 15.56 5.66
N ILE A 159 22.57 15.94 5.34
CA ILE A 159 21.73 16.78 6.22
C ILE A 159 21.40 16.03 7.52
N ILE A 160 21.04 14.75 7.44
CA ILE A 160 20.71 13.95 8.62
C ILE A 160 21.96 13.72 9.49
N LYS A 161 23.14 13.46 8.86
CA LYS A 161 24.43 13.36 9.56
C LYS A 161 24.80 14.68 10.23
N ALA A 162 24.63 15.81 9.55
CA ALA A 162 24.88 17.14 10.11
C ALA A 162 23.97 17.44 11.31
N ALA A 163 22.79 16.81 11.39
CA ALA A 163 21.93 16.87 12.57
C ALA A 163 22.41 15.96 13.73
N GLY A 164 23.55 15.29 13.61
CA GLY A 164 24.16 14.46 14.65
C GLY A 164 23.58 13.05 14.76
N LEU A 165 22.93 12.54 13.70
CA LEU A 165 22.35 11.20 13.68
C LEU A 165 23.18 10.23 12.84
N PRO A 166 23.38 8.98 13.29
CA PRO A 166 24.00 7.94 12.47
C PRO A 166 23.14 7.60 11.28
N VAL A 167 23.74 7.50 10.09
CA VAL A 167 23.06 7.22 8.83
C VAL A 167 23.72 6.04 8.15
N LYS A 168 22.90 5.16 7.53
CA LYS A 168 23.35 4.15 6.57
C LYS A 168 22.71 4.40 5.22
N LEU A 169 23.54 4.46 4.18
CA LEU A 169 23.14 4.48 2.78
C LEU A 169 22.82 3.06 2.35
N VAL A 170 21.60 2.80 1.87
CA VAL A 170 21.12 1.48 1.48
C VAL A 170 20.79 1.49 -0.01
N ASP A 171 21.59 0.78 -0.80
CA ASP A 171 21.42 0.74 -2.25
C ASP A 171 20.47 -0.36 -2.69
N LEU A 172 19.39 0.05 -3.36
CA LEU A 172 18.35 -0.81 -3.93
C LEU A 172 18.47 -0.93 -5.46
N SER A 173 19.60 -0.58 -6.04
CA SER A 173 19.81 -0.66 -7.48
C SER A 173 19.78 -2.10 -7.97
N THR A 174 19.10 -2.35 -9.10
CA THR A 174 18.99 -3.67 -9.71
C THR A 174 19.98 -3.89 -10.87
N ALA A 175 20.76 -2.87 -11.23
CA ALA A 175 21.73 -2.93 -12.31
C ALA A 175 23.09 -3.54 -11.93
N GLY A 176 23.31 -3.93 -10.68
CA GLY A 176 24.53 -4.58 -10.21
C GLY A 176 25.79 -3.70 -10.19
N ARG A 177 25.63 -2.36 -10.21
CA ARG A 177 26.77 -1.40 -10.15
C ARG A 177 27.19 -1.15 -8.71
N ILE A 178 28.47 -0.95 -8.49
CA ILE A 178 29.03 -0.55 -7.18
C ILE A 178 28.76 0.95 -6.97
N SER A 179 28.09 1.30 -5.90
CA SER A 179 27.67 2.68 -5.61
C SER A 179 28.41 3.35 -4.45
N GLY A 180 29.20 2.60 -3.69
CA GLY A 180 29.82 3.07 -2.45
C GLY A 180 28.82 3.36 -1.32
N ALA A 181 27.63 2.76 -1.36
CA ALA A 181 26.69 2.76 -0.24
C ALA A 181 27.17 1.84 0.89
N ASP A 182 26.74 2.14 2.14
CA ASP A 182 27.11 1.35 3.33
C ASP A 182 26.55 -0.07 3.27
N VAL A 183 25.37 -0.22 2.65
CA VAL A 183 24.69 -1.49 2.40
C VAL A 183 24.54 -1.64 0.88
N PRO A 184 25.36 -2.50 0.24
CA PRO A 184 25.33 -2.68 -1.20
C PRO A 184 24.10 -3.49 -1.68
N PRO A 185 23.69 -3.38 -2.96
CA PRO A 185 22.52 -4.09 -3.49
C PRO A 185 22.58 -5.60 -3.29
N LEU A 186 23.78 -6.18 -3.36
CA LEU A 186 23.97 -7.62 -3.17
C LEU A 186 23.60 -8.07 -1.75
N GLU A 187 23.92 -7.27 -0.72
CA GLU A 187 23.55 -7.58 0.67
C GLU A 187 22.02 -7.62 0.81
N ILE A 188 21.32 -6.65 0.23
CA ILE A 188 19.85 -6.64 0.25
C ILE A 188 19.30 -7.85 -0.52
N ALA A 189 19.79 -8.10 -1.74
CA ALA A 189 19.32 -9.17 -2.60
C ALA A 189 19.48 -10.58 -1.99
N LEU A 190 20.44 -10.80 -1.09
CA LEU A 190 20.59 -12.05 -0.35
C LEU A 190 19.42 -12.36 0.59
N HIS A 191 18.63 -11.36 0.96
CA HIS A 191 17.41 -11.54 1.77
C HIS A 191 16.17 -11.94 0.97
N HIS A 192 16.26 -12.02 -0.37
CA HIS A 192 15.18 -12.55 -1.18
C HIS A 192 15.08 -14.07 -1.02
N PRO A 193 13.87 -14.70 -0.99
CA PRO A 193 13.70 -16.15 -0.79
C PRO A 193 14.49 -17.01 -1.79
N ARG A 194 14.68 -16.51 -3.03
CA ARG A 194 15.48 -17.18 -4.07
C ARG A 194 16.94 -16.72 -4.13
N GLY A 195 17.40 -16.03 -3.08
CA GLY A 195 18.73 -15.41 -3.05
C GLY A 195 18.92 -14.30 -4.08
N SER A 196 20.17 -13.82 -4.23
CA SER A 196 20.51 -12.72 -5.13
C SER A 196 20.20 -13.00 -6.61
N ALA A 197 20.25 -14.26 -7.04
CA ALA A 197 19.90 -14.68 -8.39
C ALA A 197 18.43 -14.38 -8.73
N GLY A 198 17.54 -14.42 -7.75
CA GLY A 198 16.12 -14.04 -7.91
C GLY A 198 15.92 -12.56 -8.25
N VAL A 199 16.88 -11.71 -7.83
CA VAL A 199 16.81 -10.26 -8.03
C VAL A 199 17.49 -9.83 -9.34
N PHE A 200 18.72 -10.28 -9.60
CA PHE A 200 19.55 -9.74 -10.67
C PHE A 200 19.38 -10.42 -12.05
N ASN A 201 18.62 -11.51 -12.15
CA ASN A 201 18.39 -12.24 -13.39
C ASN A 201 17.00 -12.06 -14.02
N ALA A 202 16.18 -11.17 -13.48
CA ALA A 202 14.84 -10.89 -13.97
C ALA A 202 14.85 -9.71 -14.96
N ASP A 203 13.75 -9.57 -15.70
CA ASP A 203 13.48 -8.32 -16.38
C ASP A 203 13.39 -7.15 -15.37
N ARG A 204 13.39 -5.92 -15.86
CA ARG A 204 13.44 -4.74 -14.98
C ARG A 204 12.29 -4.69 -13.97
N GLY A 205 11.07 -5.04 -14.38
CA GLY A 205 9.89 -4.99 -13.50
C GLY A 205 9.98 -6.06 -12.42
N ALA A 206 10.32 -7.29 -12.80
CA ALA A 206 10.50 -8.41 -11.89
C ALA A 206 11.70 -8.18 -10.94
N ALA A 207 12.79 -7.58 -11.43
CA ALA A 207 13.94 -7.23 -10.59
C ALA A 207 13.60 -6.19 -9.51
N VAL A 208 12.80 -5.17 -9.87
CA VAL A 208 12.31 -4.16 -8.93
C VAL A 208 11.41 -4.80 -7.86
N ALA A 209 10.48 -5.67 -8.26
CA ALA A 209 9.60 -6.36 -7.32
C ALA A 209 10.38 -7.28 -6.37
N ALA A 210 11.32 -8.06 -6.90
CA ALA A 210 12.17 -8.95 -6.10
C ALA A 210 13.10 -8.18 -5.15
N MET A 211 13.65 -7.04 -5.57
CA MET A 211 14.46 -6.19 -4.70
C MET A 211 13.61 -5.57 -3.58
N ALA A 212 12.37 -5.18 -3.87
CA ALA A 212 11.45 -4.67 -2.85
C ALA A 212 11.13 -5.72 -1.79
N GLU A 213 10.89 -6.98 -2.18
CA GLU A 213 10.69 -8.11 -1.28
C GLU A 213 11.93 -8.41 -0.42
N ALA A 214 13.10 -8.41 -1.04
CA ALA A 214 14.37 -8.57 -0.34
C ALA A 214 14.60 -7.44 0.69
N PHE A 215 14.31 -6.20 0.32
CA PHE A 215 14.45 -5.04 1.20
C PHE A 215 13.45 -5.07 2.36
N GLU A 216 12.22 -5.50 2.11
CA GLU A 216 11.23 -5.72 3.16
C GLU A 216 11.74 -6.73 4.20
N THR A 217 12.30 -7.85 3.75
CA THR A 217 12.87 -8.89 4.63
C THR A 217 14.07 -8.36 5.42
N TRP A 218 14.97 -7.62 4.78
CA TRP A 218 16.12 -6.99 5.44
C TRP A 218 15.69 -6.02 6.54
N VAL A 219 14.70 -5.15 6.26
CA VAL A 219 14.19 -4.17 7.22
C VAL A 219 13.54 -4.84 8.42
N LYS A 220 12.75 -5.90 8.23
CA LYS A 220 12.18 -6.69 9.33
C LYS A 220 13.25 -7.22 10.27
N GLY A 221 14.37 -7.70 9.74
CA GLY A 221 15.51 -8.17 10.54
C GLY A 221 16.24 -7.05 11.31
N LYS A 222 16.12 -5.78 10.90
CA LYS A 222 16.71 -4.62 11.62
C LYS A 222 15.75 -3.98 12.62
N SER A 223 14.48 -4.34 12.56
CA SER A 223 13.42 -3.83 13.46
C SER A 223 13.23 -4.69 14.71
N GLY A 224 14.15 -5.62 15.03
CA GLY A 224 14.07 -6.66 16.05
C GLY A 224 13.32 -6.28 17.34
N ASN A 225 13.02 -7.25 18.21
CA ASN A 225 12.20 -7.08 19.43
C ASN A 225 12.66 -5.93 20.36
N ASP A 226 13.91 -5.46 20.24
CA ASP A 226 14.44 -4.31 20.99
C ASP A 226 14.21 -2.95 20.29
N GLY A 227 13.56 -2.93 19.14
CA GLY A 227 12.93 -1.78 18.47
C GLY A 227 13.82 -0.59 18.07
N VAL A 228 15.10 -0.57 18.41
CA VAL A 228 15.90 0.66 18.44
C VAL A 228 16.97 0.76 17.36
N ARG A 229 17.25 -0.31 16.62
CA ARG A 229 18.32 -0.25 15.58
C ARG A 229 17.97 0.66 14.41
N LEU A 230 16.71 0.65 13.95
CA LEU A 230 16.27 1.52 12.89
C LEU A 230 15.53 2.74 13.46
N LEU A 231 16.17 3.89 13.44
CA LEU A 231 15.60 5.17 13.90
C LEU A 231 14.57 5.73 12.94
N GLY A 232 14.71 5.43 11.66
CA GLY A 232 13.79 5.83 10.61
C GLY A 232 14.26 5.38 9.23
N LEU A 233 13.34 5.40 8.26
CA LEU A 233 13.58 5.05 6.86
C LEU A 233 13.10 6.18 5.96
N ILE A 234 14.02 6.77 5.18
CA ILE A 234 13.72 7.78 4.17
C ILE A 234 14.18 7.32 2.79
N SER A 235 13.37 7.65 1.79
CA SER A 235 13.69 7.43 0.37
C SER A 235 13.22 8.61 -0.48
N ALA A 236 13.80 8.76 -1.66
CA ALA A 236 13.41 9.78 -2.62
C ALA A 236 13.47 9.27 -4.06
N GLY A 237 12.50 9.69 -4.91
CA GLY A 237 12.51 9.37 -6.33
C GLY A 237 11.13 9.37 -6.99
N GLY A 238 11.03 8.77 -8.17
CA GLY A 238 9.80 8.60 -8.93
C GLY A 238 9.02 7.34 -8.52
N SER A 239 8.08 6.91 -9.36
CA SER A 239 7.22 5.72 -9.13
C SER A 239 8.02 4.45 -8.84
N GLY A 240 9.14 4.23 -9.54
CA GLY A 240 10.01 3.06 -9.32
C GLY A 240 10.66 3.03 -7.94
N ALA A 241 11.23 4.16 -7.49
CA ALA A 241 11.80 4.27 -6.14
C ALA A 241 10.71 4.12 -5.06
N THR A 242 9.52 4.67 -5.31
CA THR A 242 8.37 4.54 -4.40
C THR A 242 7.94 3.09 -4.29
N ALA A 243 7.83 2.36 -5.42
CA ALA A 243 7.48 0.94 -5.42
C ALA A 243 8.55 0.07 -4.72
N LEU A 244 9.83 0.45 -4.79
CA LEU A 244 10.93 -0.25 -4.10
C LEU A 244 10.91 -0.03 -2.59
N ALA A 245 10.71 1.20 -2.13
CA ALA A 245 10.88 1.55 -0.72
C ALA A 245 9.64 1.32 0.13
N THR A 246 8.42 1.55 -0.42
CA THR A 246 7.19 1.53 0.39
C THR A 246 6.78 0.17 0.92
N PRO A 247 7.05 -0.99 0.27
CA PRO A 247 6.82 -2.30 0.90
C PRO A 247 7.59 -2.46 2.23
N ALA A 248 8.89 -2.12 2.25
CA ALA A 248 9.68 -2.12 3.47
C ALA A 248 9.17 -1.11 4.51
N MET A 249 8.75 0.09 4.09
CA MET A 249 8.11 1.07 4.97
C MET A 249 6.82 0.54 5.59
N ARG A 250 5.98 -0.15 4.79
CA ARG A 250 4.76 -0.79 5.30
C ARG A 250 5.05 -1.93 6.28
N ALA A 251 6.16 -2.64 6.11
CA ALA A 251 6.55 -3.74 7.00
C ALA A 251 7.02 -3.25 8.38
N LEU A 252 7.49 -2.00 8.49
CA LEU A 252 7.90 -1.42 9.76
C LEU A 252 6.69 -1.20 10.70
N PRO A 253 6.87 -1.38 12.02
CA PRO A 253 5.85 -1.05 13.01
C PRO A 253 5.37 0.40 12.91
N VAL A 254 4.12 0.65 13.32
CA VAL A 254 3.58 1.99 13.49
C VAL A 254 4.42 2.74 14.54
N GLY A 255 4.67 4.03 14.30
CA GLY A 255 5.52 4.87 15.15
C GLY A 255 7.02 4.85 14.81
N VAL A 256 7.49 3.93 13.94
CA VAL A 256 8.83 4.06 13.35
C VAL A 256 8.78 5.14 12.26
N PRO A 257 9.61 6.19 12.28
CA PRO A 257 9.61 7.24 11.26
C PRO A 257 9.82 6.70 9.85
N LYS A 258 8.90 7.04 8.93
CA LYS A 258 8.91 6.63 7.53
C LYS A 258 8.58 7.83 6.65
N LEU A 259 9.47 8.17 5.72
CA LEU A 259 9.26 9.30 4.83
C LEU A 259 9.66 8.94 3.39
N MET A 260 8.72 9.13 2.46
CA MET A 260 8.94 8.96 1.03
C MET A 260 8.75 10.29 0.30
N ILE A 261 9.82 10.85 -0.26
CA ILE A 261 9.76 12.03 -1.14
C ILE A 261 9.55 11.51 -2.56
N SER A 262 8.38 11.82 -3.16
CA SER A 262 7.98 11.15 -4.39
C SER A 262 7.26 12.06 -5.38
N THR A 263 7.54 11.84 -6.67
CA THR A 263 6.78 12.48 -7.75
C THR A 263 5.32 12.02 -7.80
N VAL A 264 4.99 10.82 -7.27
CA VAL A 264 3.61 10.30 -7.26
C VAL A 264 2.80 10.73 -6.03
N ALA A 265 3.41 11.48 -5.10
CA ALA A 265 2.74 11.89 -3.86
C ALA A 265 1.63 12.94 -4.08
N SER A 266 1.53 13.54 -5.27
CA SER A 266 0.42 14.42 -5.67
C SER A 266 -0.83 13.67 -6.18
N GLY A 267 -0.73 12.35 -6.37
CA GLY A 267 -1.80 11.51 -6.91
C GLY A 267 -2.32 10.48 -5.91
N ASN A 268 -2.85 9.37 -6.41
CA ASN A 268 -3.34 8.28 -5.57
C ASN A 268 -2.18 7.50 -4.94
N THR A 269 -1.96 7.72 -3.65
CA THR A 269 -0.90 7.06 -2.86
C THR A 269 -1.36 5.82 -2.11
N ARG A 270 -2.66 5.46 -2.18
CA ARG A 270 -3.26 4.37 -1.39
C ARG A 270 -2.49 3.05 -1.49
N ALA A 271 -2.09 2.65 -2.71
CA ALA A 271 -1.35 1.41 -2.94
C ALA A 271 0.05 1.40 -2.31
N TYR A 272 0.69 2.58 -2.18
CA TYR A 272 2.01 2.73 -1.58
C TYR A 272 1.95 2.81 -0.06
N VAL A 273 1.02 3.59 0.48
CA VAL A 273 0.91 3.83 1.93
C VAL A 273 0.24 2.66 2.64
N GLY A 274 -0.84 2.11 2.07
CA GLY A 274 -1.63 1.06 2.72
C GLY A 274 -2.06 1.45 4.14
N PRO A 275 -2.12 0.50 5.09
CA PRO A 275 -2.48 0.76 6.47
C PRO A 275 -1.25 1.19 7.33
N SER A 276 -0.38 2.05 6.80
CA SER A 276 0.87 2.45 7.46
C SER A 276 0.98 3.97 7.58
N ASP A 277 1.67 4.41 8.62
CA ASP A 277 1.96 5.80 8.94
C ASP A 277 3.14 6.36 8.11
N ILE A 278 3.12 6.14 6.79
CA ILE A 278 4.13 6.67 5.88
C ILE A 278 3.81 8.14 5.57
N MET A 279 4.77 9.01 5.84
CA MET A 279 4.73 10.39 5.37
C MET A 279 5.10 10.43 3.89
N MET A 280 4.14 10.75 3.03
CA MET A 280 4.35 10.98 1.60
C MET A 280 4.55 12.47 1.34
N MET A 281 5.72 12.85 0.84
CA MET A 281 6.06 14.24 0.52
C MET A 281 6.20 14.39 -0.99
N TYR A 282 5.44 15.33 -1.58
CA TYR A 282 5.52 15.61 -3.01
C TYR A 282 6.84 16.31 -3.34
N SER A 283 7.56 15.77 -4.33
CA SER A 283 8.86 16.31 -4.75
C SER A 283 8.77 17.60 -5.55
N VAL A 284 7.57 18.00 -5.99
CA VAL A 284 7.25 19.17 -6.82
C VAL A 284 7.85 19.09 -8.23
N THR A 285 9.13 18.80 -8.32
CA THR A 285 9.85 18.50 -9.58
C THR A 285 10.19 17.02 -9.65
N ASP A 286 10.64 16.53 -10.81
CA ASP A 286 11.27 15.22 -10.86
C ASP A 286 12.51 15.21 -9.96
N VAL A 287 12.72 14.08 -9.29
CA VAL A 287 13.89 13.85 -8.44
C VAL A 287 15.06 13.45 -9.36
N GLN A 288 15.56 14.42 -10.10
CA GLN A 288 16.68 14.23 -11.05
C GLN A 288 17.65 15.41 -10.97
N GLY A 289 18.77 15.16 -10.32
CA GLY A 289 19.78 16.18 -10.02
C GLY A 289 19.37 17.14 -8.89
N LEU A 290 20.36 17.87 -8.39
CA LEU A 290 20.21 18.84 -7.32
C LEU A 290 20.10 20.27 -7.88
N ASN A 291 18.90 20.71 -8.17
CA ASN A 291 18.59 22.09 -8.52
C ASN A 291 18.09 22.90 -7.30
N ALA A 292 17.81 24.20 -7.45
CA ALA A 292 17.38 25.06 -6.36
C ALA A 292 16.10 24.55 -5.66
N ILE A 293 15.13 24.05 -6.41
CA ILE A 293 13.85 23.57 -5.88
C ILE A 293 14.03 22.18 -5.23
N SER A 294 14.67 21.23 -5.93
CA SER A 294 14.88 19.88 -5.40
C SER A 294 15.73 19.91 -4.12
N ARG A 295 16.77 20.76 -4.04
CA ARG A 295 17.55 20.96 -2.79
C ARG A 295 16.68 21.38 -1.62
N GLN A 296 15.76 22.32 -1.83
CA GLN A 296 14.88 22.82 -0.77
C GLN A 296 13.90 21.74 -0.29
N VAL A 297 13.27 21.04 -1.23
CA VAL A 297 12.30 19.98 -0.91
C VAL A 297 12.98 18.79 -0.25
N LEU A 298 14.11 18.33 -0.78
CA LEU A 298 14.87 17.21 -0.19
C LEU A 298 15.42 17.58 1.20
N ALA A 299 15.89 18.84 1.39
CA ALA A 299 16.34 19.32 2.70
C ALA A 299 15.21 19.33 3.73
N ASN A 300 14.00 19.78 3.36
CA ASN A 300 12.84 19.76 4.25
C ASN A 300 12.49 18.32 4.69
N GLY A 301 12.48 17.37 3.74
CA GLY A 301 12.24 15.96 4.06
C GLY A 301 13.35 15.36 4.94
N ALA A 302 14.61 15.67 4.67
CA ALA A 302 15.75 15.23 5.48
C ALA A 302 15.68 15.77 6.91
N GLN A 303 15.34 17.05 7.09
CA GLN A 303 15.18 17.67 8.42
C GLN A 303 13.98 17.10 9.18
N ALA A 304 12.86 16.85 8.50
CA ALA A 304 11.69 16.19 9.09
C ALA A 304 12.08 14.80 9.62
N MET A 305 12.79 13.99 8.81
CA MET A 305 13.29 12.68 9.21
C MET A 305 14.26 12.80 10.40
N ALA A 306 15.17 13.76 10.36
CA ALA A 306 16.13 13.98 11.47
C ALA A 306 15.42 14.34 12.77
N GLY A 307 14.39 15.20 12.74
CA GLY A 307 13.57 15.53 13.91
C GLY A 307 12.86 14.33 14.52
N MET A 308 12.17 13.54 13.68
CA MET A 308 11.48 12.33 14.11
C MET A 308 12.44 11.25 14.64
N ALA A 309 13.57 11.03 13.97
CA ALA A 309 14.57 10.05 14.37
C ALA A 309 15.25 10.42 15.69
N ARG A 310 15.52 11.73 15.90
CA ARG A 310 16.06 12.25 17.18
C ARG A 310 15.08 12.01 18.32
N ALA A 311 13.82 12.36 18.16
CA ALA A 311 12.79 12.12 19.18
C ALA A 311 12.70 10.62 19.54
N ARG A 312 12.78 9.72 18.53
CA ARG A 312 12.80 8.28 18.76
C ARG A 312 14.06 7.82 19.50
N LEU A 313 15.23 8.35 19.13
CA LEU A 313 16.49 8.03 19.81
C LEU A 313 16.47 8.48 21.28
N GLU A 314 15.95 9.67 21.56
CA GLU A 314 15.80 10.21 22.92
C GLU A 314 14.80 9.37 23.73
N ALA A 315 13.65 9.04 23.15
CA ALA A 315 12.65 8.19 23.79
C ALA A 315 13.21 6.81 24.16
N SER A 316 14.10 6.24 23.32
CA SER A 316 14.74 4.94 23.62
C SER A 316 15.72 4.96 24.78
N LYS A 317 16.28 6.14 25.11
CA LYS A 317 17.22 6.34 26.22
C LYS A 317 16.51 6.77 27.50
N ALA A 318 15.29 7.32 27.37
CA ALA A 318 14.50 7.74 28.50
C ALA A 318 13.93 6.52 29.26
N PRO A 319 13.87 6.56 30.60
CA PRO A 319 13.07 5.57 31.32
C PRO A 319 11.62 5.65 30.85
N PRO A 320 10.90 4.52 30.81
CA PRO A 320 9.50 4.54 30.41
C PRO A 320 8.76 5.64 31.17
N PRO A 321 7.95 6.45 30.47
CA PRO A 321 7.27 7.57 31.13
C PRO A 321 6.50 7.03 32.33
N ARG A 322 6.65 7.67 33.50
CA ARG A 322 5.79 7.38 34.65
C ARG A 322 4.38 7.81 34.25
N ARG A 323 3.59 6.84 33.80
CA ARG A 323 2.18 7.06 33.50
C ARG A 323 1.46 7.40 34.79
N ARG A 324 0.53 8.33 34.73
CA ARG A 324 -0.30 8.65 35.88
C ARG A 324 -1.18 7.44 36.21
N ALA A 325 -1.47 7.24 37.48
CA ALA A 325 -2.39 6.19 37.91
C ALA A 325 -3.72 6.38 37.17
N GLY A 326 -4.14 5.39 36.36
CA GLY A 326 -5.33 5.45 35.49
C GLY A 326 -5.05 5.69 34.00
N GLU A 327 -3.81 6.01 33.57
CA GLU A 327 -3.42 6.13 32.16
C GLU A 327 -2.96 4.79 31.55
N ASP A 328 -2.87 3.73 32.34
CA ASP A 328 -2.34 2.41 31.96
C ASP A 328 -3.45 1.42 31.54
N ARG A 329 -4.54 1.91 30.94
CA ARG A 329 -5.56 1.01 30.42
C ARG A 329 -5.01 0.26 29.20
N PRO A 330 -5.12 -1.08 29.17
CA PRO A 330 -4.69 -1.85 28.01
C PRO A 330 -5.54 -1.49 26.80
N LEU A 331 -4.90 -1.49 25.62
CA LEU A 331 -5.59 -1.24 24.35
C LEU A 331 -6.42 -2.45 23.94
N VAL A 332 -7.61 -2.20 23.37
CA VAL A 332 -8.43 -3.19 22.67
C VAL A 332 -8.83 -2.66 21.31
N GLY A 333 -8.60 -3.46 20.26
CA GLY A 333 -9.05 -3.15 18.90
C GLY A 333 -10.49 -3.59 18.67
N LEU A 334 -11.31 -2.72 18.08
CA LEU A 334 -12.67 -3.05 17.68
C LEU A 334 -12.88 -2.71 16.21
N THR A 335 -13.57 -3.55 15.45
CA THR A 335 -14.04 -3.22 14.11
C THR A 335 -15.49 -2.74 14.14
N MET A 336 -15.78 -1.75 13.33
CA MET A 336 -17.10 -1.13 13.20
C MET A 336 -17.45 -0.93 11.72
N PHE A 337 -18.72 -1.11 11.40
CA PHE A 337 -19.28 -0.66 10.12
C PHE A 337 -20.58 0.11 10.39
N GLY A 338 -21.03 0.95 9.46
CA GLY A 338 -22.18 1.83 9.68
C GLY A 338 -23.40 1.13 10.28
N VAL A 339 -23.71 -0.08 9.79
CA VAL A 339 -24.87 -0.89 10.21
C VAL A 339 -24.67 -1.72 11.49
N THR A 340 -23.47 -1.68 12.09
CA THR A 340 -23.14 -2.32 13.38
C THR A 340 -22.66 -1.31 14.44
N THR A 341 -22.69 -0.02 14.10
CA THR A 341 -22.28 1.08 14.98
C THR A 341 -22.94 1.01 16.39
N PRO A 342 -24.25 0.74 16.53
CA PRO A 342 -24.85 0.67 17.85
C PRO A 342 -24.24 -0.41 18.75
N CYS A 343 -23.88 -1.57 18.20
CA CYS A 343 -23.19 -2.62 18.96
C CYS A 343 -21.85 -2.12 19.52
N VAL A 344 -21.02 -1.57 18.64
CA VAL A 344 -19.67 -1.12 19.02
C VAL A 344 -19.72 0.01 20.03
N GLN A 345 -20.63 0.98 19.87
CA GLN A 345 -20.84 2.05 20.86
C GLN A 345 -21.25 1.52 22.23
N GLN A 346 -22.08 0.49 22.27
CA GLN A 346 -22.46 -0.14 23.53
C GLN A 346 -21.29 -0.89 24.16
N VAL A 347 -20.52 -1.64 23.38
CA VAL A 347 -19.31 -2.33 23.86
C VAL A 347 -18.30 -1.33 24.40
N THR A 348 -18.00 -0.26 23.66
CA THR A 348 -17.05 0.78 24.11
C THR A 348 -17.49 1.48 25.39
N LYS A 349 -18.80 1.75 25.53
CA LYS A 349 -19.36 2.30 26.76
C LYS A 349 -19.22 1.36 27.97
N LEU A 350 -19.43 0.06 27.76
CA LEU A 350 -19.39 -0.95 28.84
C LEU A 350 -17.95 -1.30 29.28
N ILE A 351 -16.94 -1.10 28.41
CA ILE A 351 -15.56 -1.50 28.68
C ILE A 351 -14.62 -0.30 28.93
N GLY A 352 -15.08 0.92 28.63
CA GLY A 352 -14.23 2.12 28.55
C GLY A 352 -13.52 2.51 29.84
N ASP A 353 -13.95 2.02 31.02
CA ASP A 353 -13.25 2.24 32.29
C ASP A 353 -12.04 1.31 32.45
N ASP A 354 -12.10 0.10 31.86
CA ASP A 354 -11.09 -0.93 32.00
C ASP A 354 -10.04 -0.91 30.85
N TYR A 355 -10.43 -0.42 29.67
CA TYR A 355 -9.63 -0.49 28.43
C TYR A 355 -9.71 0.83 27.65
N GLU A 356 -8.63 1.12 26.90
CA GLU A 356 -8.64 2.13 25.85
C GLU A 356 -9.06 1.48 24.52
N CYS A 357 -10.20 1.91 23.99
CA CYS A 357 -10.82 1.32 22.79
C CYS A 357 -10.33 2.01 21.52
N LEU A 358 -9.69 1.26 20.63
CA LEU A 358 -9.33 1.69 19.28
C LEU A 358 -10.36 1.13 18.29
N VAL A 359 -11.21 2.01 17.73
CA VAL A 359 -12.27 1.61 16.80
C VAL A 359 -11.80 1.84 15.36
N PHE A 360 -11.87 0.77 14.55
CA PHE A 360 -11.47 0.77 13.14
C PHE A 360 -12.70 0.58 12.25
N HIS A 361 -12.84 1.46 11.26
CA HIS A 361 -13.93 1.35 10.30
C HIS A 361 -13.64 0.24 9.28
N ALA A 362 -14.47 -0.81 9.28
CA ALA A 362 -14.29 -2.02 8.47
C ALA A 362 -14.58 -1.74 6.98
N THR A 363 -13.66 -1.02 6.32
CA THR A 363 -13.70 -0.63 4.90
C THR A 363 -12.43 -1.10 4.16
N GLY A 364 -11.94 -2.28 4.47
CA GLY A 364 -10.73 -2.88 3.93
C GLY A 364 -9.46 -2.37 4.61
N ILE A 365 -9.22 -1.06 4.60
CA ILE A 365 -8.06 -0.45 5.28
C ILE A 365 -8.19 -0.48 6.79
N GLY A 366 -9.40 -0.38 7.34
CA GLY A 366 -9.61 -0.39 8.80
C GLY A 366 -9.22 -1.70 9.45
N GLY A 367 -9.67 -2.84 8.90
CA GLY A 367 -9.24 -4.16 9.37
C GLY A 367 -7.74 -4.37 9.24
N GLN A 368 -7.15 -3.98 8.11
CA GLN A 368 -5.70 -4.03 7.92
C GLN A 368 -4.93 -3.16 8.93
N SER A 369 -5.45 -1.96 9.25
CA SER A 369 -4.82 -1.07 10.24
C SER A 369 -4.86 -1.66 11.65
N MET A 370 -5.99 -2.25 12.05
CA MET A 370 -6.10 -2.98 13.30
C MET A 370 -5.10 -4.12 13.38
N GLU A 371 -5.06 -4.96 12.34
CA GLU A 371 -4.17 -6.11 12.29
C GLU A 371 -2.70 -5.71 12.27
N LYS A 372 -2.34 -4.60 11.63
CA LYS A 372 -0.99 -4.05 11.69
C LYS A 372 -0.56 -3.66 13.10
N LEU A 373 -1.46 -3.07 13.89
CA LEU A 373 -1.18 -2.74 15.29
C LEU A 373 -1.08 -4.00 16.17
N VAL A 374 -1.85 -5.04 15.85
CA VAL A 374 -1.75 -6.36 16.48
C VAL A 374 -0.40 -7.00 16.20
N ASP A 375 0.02 -7.08 14.93
CA ASP A 375 1.35 -7.60 14.53
C ASP A 375 2.50 -6.80 15.17
N GLY A 376 2.31 -5.50 15.34
CA GLY A 376 3.26 -4.61 16.03
C GLY A 376 3.27 -4.74 17.56
N GLY A 377 2.42 -5.60 18.14
CA GLY A 377 2.31 -5.81 19.59
C GLY A 377 1.68 -4.64 20.36
N LEU A 378 1.10 -3.65 19.66
CA LEU A 378 0.48 -2.48 20.28
C LEU A 378 -0.95 -2.76 20.74
N VAL A 379 -1.66 -3.66 20.07
CA VAL A 379 -3.04 -4.07 20.40
C VAL A 379 -3.02 -5.52 20.89
N PRO A 380 -3.12 -5.73 22.20
CA PRO A 380 -2.97 -7.06 22.80
C PRO A 380 -4.24 -7.91 22.81
N ALA A 381 -5.38 -7.38 22.39
CA ALA A 381 -6.66 -8.10 22.31
C ALA A 381 -7.61 -7.42 21.33
N VAL A 382 -8.55 -8.18 20.74
CA VAL A 382 -9.47 -7.69 19.70
C VAL A 382 -10.90 -8.15 19.98
N ILE A 383 -11.85 -7.23 19.74
CA ILE A 383 -13.29 -7.51 19.60
C ILE A 383 -13.70 -7.14 18.17
N ASP A 384 -13.71 -8.11 17.28
CA ASP A 384 -13.94 -7.96 15.84
C ASP A 384 -15.42 -8.15 15.51
N VAL A 385 -16.20 -7.09 15.70
CA VAL A 385 -17.67 -7.13 15.54
C VAL A 385 -18.07 -7.22 14.07
N SER A 386 -17.35 -6.50 13.18
CA SER A 386 -17.74 -6.28 11.79
C SER A 386 -16.71 -6.88 10.84
N THR A 387 -17.11 -7.94 10.17
CA THR A 387 -16.27 -8.68 9.23
C THR A 387 -16.71 -8.52 7.77
N THR A 388 -17.50 -7.49 7.47
CA THR A 388 -18.05 -7.16 6.12
C THR A 388 -17.00 -7.11 5.02
N GLU A 389 -15.76 -6.74 5.34
CA GLU A 389 -14.61 -6.70 4.41
C GLU A 389 -14.34 -8.04 3.73
N ILE A 390 -14.77 -9.16 4.37
CA ILE A 390 -14.65 -10.52 3.83
C ILE A 390 -15.67 -10.74 2.71
N ALA A 391 -16.88 -10.20 2.84
CA ALA A 391 -17.87 -10.24 1.76
C ALA A 391 -17.36 -9.49 0.52
N ASP A 392 -16.79 -8.31 0.72
CA ASP A 392 -16.21 -7.52 -0.37
C ASP A 392 -15.00 -8.21 -1.01
N LEU A 393 -14.16 -8.89 -0.23
CA LEU A 393 -13.03 -9.68 -0.75
C LEU A 393 -13.52 -10.81 -1.68
N LEU A 394 -14.51 -11.59 -1.21
CA LEU A 394 -14.95 -12.79 -1.93
C LEU A 394 -15.83 -12.48 -3.14
N PHE A 395 -16.56 -11.37 -3.12
CA PHE A 395 -17.56 -11.06 -4.15
C PHE A 395 -17.28 -9.76 -4.90
N GLY A 396 -16.11 -9.16 -4.70
CA GLY A 396 -15.62 -8.03 -5.51
C GLY A 396 -16.24 -6.68 -5.14
N GLY A 397 -16.52 -6.47 -3.86
CA GLY A 397 -16.93 -5.18 -3.33
C GLY A 397 -15.79 -4.15 -3.29
N VAL A 398 -16.10 -2.90 -2.96
CA VAL A 398 -15.15 -1.77 -3.00
C VAL A 398 -14.34 -1.58 -1.72
N PHE A 399 -14.68 -2.31 -0.65
CA PHE A 399 -13.98 -2.29 0.63
C PHE A 399 -13.37 -3.65 1.00
N PRO A 400 -12.66 -4.33 0.09
CA PRO A 400 -12.22 -5.69 0.33
C PRO A 400 -11.16 -5.75 1.43
N ALA A 401 -11.23 -6.79 2.25
CA ALA A 401 -10.09 -7.26 3.02
C ALA A 401 -8.95 -7.73 2.09
N THR A 402 -7.82 -8.12 2.66
CA THR A 402 -6.81 -8.90 1.96
C THR A 402 -6.98 -10.38 2.29
N GLU A 403 -6.32 -11.25 1.54
CA GLU A 403 -6.25 -12.69 1.86
C GLU A 403 -5.63 -12.98 3.24
N ASP A 404 -4.87 -12.04 3.80
CA ASP A 404 -4.29 -12.13 5.15
C ASP A 404 -5.25 -11.68 6.27
N ARG A 405 -6.52 -11.35 5.98
CA ARG A 405 -7.50 -10.97 7.01
C ARG A 405 -7.62 -12.07 8.08
N LEU A 406 -7.53 -11.71 9.36
CA LEU A 406 -7.38 -12.55 10.54
C LEU A 406 -5.94 -13.11 10.74
N GLY A 407 -5.01 -12.84 9.82
CA GLY A 407 -3.65 -13.36 9.86
C GLY A 407 -2.83 -12.85 11.05
N ALA A 408 -2.99 -11.59 11.44
CA ALA A 408 -2.32 -11.05 12.63
C ALA A 408 -2.73 -11.77 13.91
N ILE A 409 -4.01 -12.14 14.04
CA ILE A 409 -4.51 -12.91 15.18
C ILE A 409 -3.91 -14.31 15.21
N ILE A 410 -3.79 -14.95 14.04
CA ILE A 410 -3.16 -16.26 13.88
C ILE A 410 -1.69 -16.19 14.33
N ARG A 411 -0.92 -15.22 13.85
CA ARG A 411 0.51 -15.05 14.14
C ARG A 411 0.80 -14.71 15.59
N THR A 412 0.00 -13.79 16.17
CA THR A 412 0.26 -13.26 17.51
C THR A 412 -0.39 -14.04 18.64
N ARG A 413 -1.39 -14.89 18.32
CA ARG A 413 -2.13 -15.73 19.28
C ARG A 413 -2.80 -14.92 20.41
N ILE A 414 -3.12 -13.66 20.16
CA ILE A 414 -3.81 -12.80 21.14
C ILE A 414 -5.26 -13.27 21.37
N PRO A 415 -5.87 -12.94 22.50
CA PRO A 415 -7.29 -13.15 22.72
C PRO A 415 -8.15 -12.46 21.66
N TYR A 416 -9.06 -13.21 21.08
CA TYR A 416 -9.92 -12.76 19.99
C TYR A 416 -11.39 -13.08 20.27
N VAL A 417 -12.23 -12.06 20.26
CA VAL A 417 -13.68 -12.20 20.21
C VAL A 417 -14.16 -11.69 18.86
N GLY A 418 -14.77 -12.54 18.06
CA GLY A 418 -15.24 -12.20 16.72
C GLY A 418 -16.75 -12.36 16.56
N SER A 419 -17.31 -11.75 15.51
CA SER A 419 -18.67 -11.93 15.06
C SER A 419 -18.78 -11.76 13.54
N VAL A 420 -19.98 -11.95 13.02
CA VAL A 420 -20.33 -11.94 11.59
C VAL A 420 -21.00 -10.63 11.16
N GLY A 421 -20.68 -9.53 11.83
CA GLY A 421 -21.32 -8.25 11.57
C GLY A 421 -21.21 -7.79 10.12
N ALA A 422 -22.37 -7.43 9.53
CA ALA A 422 -22.53 -6.92 8.19
C ALA A 422 -22.02 -7.86 7.06
N LEU A 423 -22.08 -9.18 7.26
CA LEU A 423 -21.88 -10.17 6.19
C LEU A 423 -23.12 -10.38 5.31
N ASP A 424 -24.23 -9.75 5.66
CA ASP A 424 -25.46 -9.71 4.87
C ASP A 424 -25.34 -8.84 3.61
N MET A 425 -24.20 -8.18 3.39
CA MET A 425 -24.01 -7.26 2.28
C MET A 425 -22.63 -7.29 1.64
N VAL A 426 -22.60 -6.94 0.33
CA VAL A 426 -21.40 -6.53 -0.41
C VAL A 426 -21.54 -5.05 -0.77
N ASN A 427 -20.47 -4.29 -0.64
CA ASN A 427 -20.48 -2.85 -0.85
C ASN A 427 -19.99 -2.50 -2.26
N PHE A 428 -20.74 -1.66 -2.96
CA PHE A 428 -20.37 -1.09 -4.26
C PHE A 428 -20.41 0.43 -4.19
N GLY A 429 -19.88 1.10 -5.21
CA GLY A 429 -19.96 2.55 -5.39
C GLY A 429 -21.37 3.03 -5.75
N ALA A 430 -21.46 4.10 -6.56
CA ALA A 430 -22.73 4.58 -7.08
C ALA A 430 -23.48 3.48 -7.85
N PRO A 431 -24.82 3.52 -7.94
CA PRO A 431 -25.63 2.44 -8.51
C PRO A 431 -25.22 1.98 -9.92
N ASP A 432 -24.70 2.89 -10.74
CA ASP A 432 -24.21 2.62 -12.09
C ASP A 432 -22.87 1.88 -12.12
N THR A 433 -22.15 1.84 -10.99
CA THR A 433 -20.87 1.12 -10.85
C THR A 433 -21.04 -0.33 -10.39
N VAL A 434 -22.26 -0.76 -10.04
CA VAL A 434 -22.54 -2.16 -9.69
C VAL A 434 -22.25 -3.06 -10.90
N PRO A 435 -21.42 -4.11 -10.75
CA PRO A 435 -21.10 -5.01 -11.86
C PRO A 435 -22.34 -5.61 -12.49
N GLU A 436 -22.34 -5.75 -13.83
CA GLU A 436 -23.49 -6.25 -14.61
C GLU A 436 -24.07 -7.55 -14.06
N ARG A 437 -23.19 -8.49 -13.67
CA ARG A 437 -23.58 -9.78 -13.08
C ARG A 437 -24.43 -9.68 -11.82
N TYR A 438 -24.48 -8.51 -11.19
CA TYR A 438 -25.22 -8.26 -9.95
C TYR A 438 -26.42 -7.34 -10.10
N ARG A 439 -26.73 -6.83 -11.31
CA ARG A 439 -27.82 -5.88 -11.53
C ARG A 439 -29.22 -6.44 -11.21
N GLY A 440 -29.40 -7.75 -11.29
CA GLY A 440 -30.66 -8.43 -10.95
C GLY A 440 -30.80 -8.80 -9.48
N ARG A 441 -29.83 -8.43 -8.61
CA ARG A 441 -29.80 -8.76 -7.20
C ARG A 441 -30.59 -7.74 -6.36
N LEU A 442 -30.90 -8.12 -5.13
CA LEU A 442 -31.47 -7.18 -4.16
C LEU A 442 -30.43 -6.13 -3.78
N LEU A 443 -30.63 -4.92 -4.28
CA LEU A 443 -29.75 -3.76 -4.06
C LEU A 443 -30.47 -2.76 -3.14
N HIS A 444 -29.70 -2.15 -2.24
CA HIS A 444 -30.13 -1.06 -1.38
C HIS A 444 -29.19 0.13 -1.54
N GLN A 445 -29.70 1.25 -2.04
CA GLN A 445 -28.93 2.47 -2.16
C GLN A 445 -28.81 3.13 -0.78
N HIS A 446 -27.64 3.03 -0.16
CA HIS A 446 -27.37 3.63 1.14
C HIS A 446 -27.21 5.15 1.04
N ASN A 447 -26.50 5.60 0.00
CA ASN A 447 -26.36 7.01 -0.38
C ASN A 447 -25.97 7.10 -1.88
N PRO A 448 -25.85 8.31 -2.48
CA PRO A 448 -25.55 8.42 -3.91
C PRO A 448 -24.25 7.74 -4.37
N GLN A 449 -23.31 7.50 -3.46
CA GLN A 449 -21.98 6.93 -3.74
C GLN A 449 -21.81 5.51 -3.20
N VAL A 450 -22.82 4.94 -2.53
CA VAL A 450 -22.73 3.61 -1.91
C VAL A 450 -24.01 2.82 -2.15
N THR A 451 -23.86 1.69 -2.81
CA THR A 451 -24.89 0.70 -3.06
C THR A 451 -24.53 -0.61 -2.35
N LEU A 452 -25.45 -1.14 -1.57
CA LEU A 452 -25.30 -2.41 -0.86
C LEU A 452 -26.05 -3.49 -1.60
N MET A 453 -25.43 -4.65 -1.80
CA MET A 453 -26.03 -5.83 -2.39
C MET A 453 -26.24 -6.90 -1.33
N ARG A 454 -27.46 -7.40 -1.18
CA ARG A 454 -27.75 -8.52 -0.26
C ARG A 454 -27.01 -9.79 -0.70
N THR A 455 -26.29 -10.42 0.24
CA THR A 455 -25.63 -11.71 0.03
C THR A 455 -26.62 -12.87 0.03
N LEU A 456 -26.45 -13.84 -0.87
CA LEU A 456 -27.29 -15.05 -1.00
C LEU A 456 -26.89 -16.13 0.03
N PRO A 457 -27.74 -17.16 0.25
CA PRO A 457 -27.40 -18.28 1.14
C PRO A 457 -26.08 -18.98 0.80
N GLU A 458 -25.81 -19.23 -0.48
CA GLU A 458 -24.56 -19.85 -0.96
C GLU A 458 -23.34 -18.98 -0.74
N GLU A 459 -23.47 -17.65 -0.88
CA GLU A 459 -22.42 -16.68 -0.60
C GLU A 459 -22.15 -16.61 0.93
N ASN A 460 -23.21 -16.64 1.74
CA ASN A 460 -23.10 -16.72 3.19
C ASN A 460 -22.41 -18.02 3.64
N ALA A 461 -22.75 -19.15 3.05
CA ALA A 461 -22.07 -20.40 3.31
C ALA A 461 -20.59 -20.37 2.91
N ALA A 462 -20.24 -19.70 1.79
CA ALA A 462 -18.85 -19.52 1.36
C ALA A 462 -18.05 -18.67 2.36
N MET A 463 -18.63 -17.56 2.84
CA MET A 463 -18.01 -16.72 3.89
C MET A 463 -17.84 -17.50 5.19
N GLY A 464 -18.84 -18.28 5.59
CA GLY A 464 -18.78 -19.14 6.77
C GLY A 464 -17.62 -20.13 6.72
N ARG A 465 -17.41 -20.82 5.59
CA ARG A 465 -16.28 -21.72 5.36
C ARG A 465 -14.94 -20.96 5.43
N TRP A 466 -14.83 -19.85 4.71
CA TRP A 466 -13.62 -19.03 4.67
C TRP A 466 -13.19 -18.55 6.07
N ILE A 467 -14.14 -18.07 6.87
CA ILE A 467 -13.89 -17.66 8.26
C ILE A 467 -13.54 -18.86 9.12
N GLY A 468 -14.29 -19.96 9.02
CA GLY A 468 -14.07 -21.17 9.80
C GLY A 468 -12.68 -21.78 9.60
N GLU A 469 -12.18 -21.81 8.38
CA GLU A 469 -10.82 -22.23 8.06
C GLU A 469 -9.77 -21.40 8.78
N ARG A 470 -9.92 -20.07 8.81
CA ARG A 470 -8.99 -19.16 9.49
C ARG A 470 -9.09 -19.25 11.00
N LEU A 471 -10.29 -19.39 11.55
CA LEU A 471 -10.47 -19.63 12.98
C LEU A 471 -9.74 -20.91 13.41
N ASN A 472 -9.72 -21.95 12.57
CA ASN A 472 -9.01 -23.20 12.84
C ASN A 472 -7.48 -23.04 12.94
N LEU A 473 -6.91 -22.03 12.31
CA LEU A 473 -5.47 -21.72 12.38
C LEU A 473 -5.10 -20.92 13.63
N MET A 474 -6.09 -20.34 14.35
CA MET A 474 -5.83 -19.57 15.56
C MET A 474 -5.52 -20.52 16.73
N GLU A 475 -4.32 -20.46 17.26
CA GLU A 475 -3.91 -21.22 18.46
C GLU A 475 -4.18 -20.47 19.78
N GLY A 476 -4.41 -19.16 19.70
CA GLY A 476 -4.81 -18.32 20.84
C GLY A 476 -6.26 -18.58 21.29
N PRO A 477 -6.69 -17.95 22.38
CA PRO A 477 -8.06 -18.09 22.87
C PRO A 477 -9.05 -17.31 22.00
N VAL A 478 -10.08 -18.01 21.49
CA VAL A 478 -11.09 -17.50 20.55
C VAL A 478 -12.51 -17.70 21.08
N ARG A 479 -13.34 -16.67 20.96
CA ARG A 479 -14.80 -16.77 21.06
C ARG A 479 -15.40 -16.12 19.82
N PHE A 480 -16.24 -16.84 19.09
CA PHE A 480 -16.87 -16.33 17.88
C PHE A 480 -18.39 -16.40 18.05
N LEU A 481 -19.04 -15.23 18.10
CA LEU A 481 -20.45 -15.09 18.47
C LEU A 481 -21.32 -14.89 17.24
N LEU A 482 -22.43 -15.65 17.17
CA LEU A 482 -23.38 -15.68 16.07
C LEU A 482 -24.71 -15.05 16.53
N PRO A 483 -25.06 -13.83 16.07
CA PRO A 483 -26.29 -13.14 16.47
C PRO A 483 -27.50 -13.70 15.71
N GLU A 484 -28.32 -14.53 16.36
CA GLU A 484 -29.40 -15.28 15.71
C GLU A 484 -30.57 -14.40 15.22
N ALA A 485 -30.72 -13.19 15.76
CA ALA A 485 -31.79 -12.28 15.36
C ALA A 485 -31.39 -11.25 14.29
N GLY A 486 -30.19 -11.35 13.73
CA GLY A 486 -29.73 -10.49 12.63
C GLY A 486 -28.31 -9.98 12.80
N VAL A 487 -27.60 -9.83 11.68
CA VAL A 487 -26.16 -9.52 11.63
C VAL A 487 -25.86 -8.05 11.32
N SER A 488 -26.88 -7.24 11.00
CA SER A 488 -26.73 -5.80 10.71
C SER A 488 -28.06 -5.06 10.95
N ALA A 489 -28.02 -3.74 10.94
CA ALA A 489 -29.24 -2.91 11.00
C ALA A 489 -30.20 -3.12 9.81
N LEU A 490 -29.75 -3.75 8.73
CA LEU A 490 -30.57 -4.09 7.55
C LEU A 490 -31.08 -5.54 7.60
N ASP A 491 -30.52 -6.41 8.43
CA ASP A 491 -30.92 -7.81 8.64
C ASP A 491 -31.74 -7.95 9.93
N GLU A 492 -32.79 -7.16 10.06
CA GLU A 492 -33.77 -7.22 11.13
C GLU A 492 -35.16 -7.43 10.55
N ALA A 493 -36.07 -8.05 11.28
CA ALA A 493 -37.46 -8.31 10.80
C ALA A 493 -38.10 -7.02 10.27
N GLY A 494 -38.57 -7.06 9.02
CA GLY A 494 -39.13 -5.91 8.31
C GLY A 494 -38.13 -4.97 7.67
N LYS A 495 -36.84 -5.25 7.72
CA LYS A 495 -35.77 -4.50 7.03
C LYS A 495 -35.43 -5.11 5.66
N PRO A 496 -34.79 -4.31 4.76
CA PRO A 496 -34.57 -4.72 3.36
C PRO A 496 -33.76 -6.01 3.19
N PHE A 497 -32.83 -6.31 4.09
CA PHE A 497 -31.93 -7.47 3.97
C PHE A 497 -32.28 -8.62 4.91
N PHE A 498 -33.44 -8.57 5.56
CA PHE A 498 -33.89 -9.65 6.43
C PHE A 498 -34.02 -10.96 5.66
N ASP A 499 -33.20 -11.95 5.98
CA ASP A 499 -33.19 -13.28 5.36
C ASP A 499 -32.64 -14.33 6.33
N THR A 500 -33.55 -15.09 6.94
CA THR A 500 -33.20 -16.15 7.88
C THR A 500 -32.48 -17.33 7.21
N ALA A 501 -32.79 -17.64 5.95
CA ALA A 501 -32.15 -18.74 5.25
C ALA A 501 -30.68 -18.44 4.94
N ALA A 502 -30.37 -17.21 4.51
CA ALA A 502 -29.00 -16.78 4.28
C ALA A 502 -28.19 -16.77 5.58
N ARG A 503 -28.78 -16.30 6.67
CA ARG A 503 -28.14 -16.28 8.00
C ARG A 503 -27.87 -17.70 8.53
N GLU A 504 -28.84 -18.61 8.41
CA GLU A 504 -28.64 -20.02 8.80
C GLU A 504 -27.62 -20.73 7.91
N ALA A 505 -27.51 -20.39 6.63
CA ALA A 505 -26.47 -20.91 5.74
C ALA A 505 -25.06 -20.46 6.20
N LEU A 506 -24.91 -19.22 6.65
CA LEU A 506 -23.66 -18.70 7.24
C LEU A 506 -23.31 -19.46 8.52
N PHE A 507 -24.26 -19.58 9.45
CA PHE A 507 -24.03 -20.21 10.76
C PHE A 507 -23.77 -21.70 10.61
N GLY A 508 -24.55 -22.41 9.80
CA GLY A 508 -24.35 -23.82 9.51
C GLY A 508 -23.00 -24.13 8.87
N ALA A 509 -22.53 -23.24 7.96
CA ALA A 509 -21.20 -23.39 7.37
C ALA A 509 -20.07 -23.15 8.39
N LEU A 510 -20.22 -22.19 9.30
CA LEU A 510 -19.28 -21.99 10.41
C LEU A 510 -19.26 -23.19 11.36
N GLU A 511 -20.41 -23.69 11.76
CA GLU A 511 -20.54 -24.86 12.66
C GLU A 511 -19.95 -26.13 12.04
N ALA A 512 -20.13 -26.30 10.74
CA ALA A 512 -19.57 -27.46 10.02
C ALA A 512 -18.07 -27.36 9.82
N SER A 513 -17.50 -26.15 9.69
CA SER A 513 -16.08 -25.95 9.38
C SER A 513 -15.21 -25.75 10.61
N VAL A 514 -15.71 -25.12 11.68
CA VAL A 514 -14.90 -24.80 12.87
C VAL A 514 -14.72 -26.02 13.78
N ARG A 515 -13.48 -26.39 13.98
CA ARG A 515 -13.08 -27.39 14.98
C ARG A 515 -13.06 -26.75 16.37
N GLN A 516 -14.16 -26.91 17.12
CA GLN A 516 -14.26 -26.35 18.46
C GLN A 516 -13.30 -27.05 19.43
N THR A 517 -12.75 -26.27 20.35
CA THR A 517 -11.84 -26.74 21.43
C THR A 517 -12.13 -25.95 22.70
N ALA A 518 -11.47 -26.26 23.80
CA ALA A 518 -11.57 -25.48 25.03
C ALA A 518 -11.17 -23.99 24.82
N SER A 519 -10.18 -23.74 23.94
CA SER A 519 -9.72 -22.39 23.62
C SER A 519 -10.49 -21.72 22.48
N ARG A 520 -11.12 -22.49 21.58
CA ARG A 520 -11.87 -22.00 20.41
C ARG A 520 -13.33 -22.45 20.47
N GLN A 521 -14.24 -21.50 20.63
CA GLN A 521 -15.67 -21.78 20.75
C GLN A 521 -16.49 -20.90 19.81
N LEU A 522 -17.47 -21.53 19.12
CA LEU A 522 -18.59 -20.87 18.46
C LEU A 522 -19.75 -20.80 19.43
N ILE A 523 -20.45 -19.64 19.45
CA ILE A 523 -21.51 -19.38 20.42
C ILE A 523 -22.68 -18.72 19.70
N ARG A 524 -23.82 -19.40 19.60
CA ARG A 524 -25.06 -18.78 19.16
C ARG A 524 -25.61 -17.91 20.27
N VAL A 525 -26.03 -16.70 19.93
CA VAL A 525 -26.62 -15.72 20.87
C VAL A 525 -27.99 -15.33 20.34
N PRO A 526 -29.09 -15.59 21.08
CA PRO A 526 -30.47 -15.39 20.59
C PRO A 526 -30.86 -13.91 20.56
N HIS A 527 -29.97 -13.06 20.08
CA HIS A 527 -30.15 -11.62 20.03
C HIS A 527 -29.65 -11.04 18.71
N HIS A 528 -30.22 -9.91 18.32
CA HIS A 528 -29.75 -9.11 17.20
C HIS A 528 -28.39 -8.46 17.53
N ILE A 529 -27.49 -8.36 16.53
CA ILE A 529 -26.12 -7.83 16.74
C ILE A 529 -26.09 -6.47 17.43
N ASN A 530 -27.03 -5.58 17.11
CA ASN A 530 -27.11 -4.23 17.68
C ASN A 530 -27.85 -4.16 19.01
N SER A 531 -28.32 -5.29 19.58
CA SER A 531 -29.00 -5.28 20.87
C SER A 531 -28.02 -5.10 22.03
N PRO A 532 -28.46 -4.48 23.14
CA PRO A 532 -27.67 -4.38 24.37
C PRO A 532 -27.22 -5.73 24.91
N ALA A 533 -28.07 -6.75 24.76
CA ALA A 533 -27.79 -8.11 25.22
C ALA A 533 -26.63 -8.75 24.43
N PHE A 534 -26.54 -8.52 23.11
CA PHE A 534 -25.44 -9.01 22.31
C PHE A 534 -24.12 -8.29 22.65
N ALA A 535 -24.13 -6.98 22.81
CA ALA A 535 -22.97 -6.22 23.27
C ALA A 535 -22.47 -6.70 24.65
N ALA A 536 -23.37 -7.00 25.58
CA ALA A 536 -23.04 -7.57 26.87
C ALA A 536 -22.43 -8.98 26.74
N ALA A 537 -22.96 -9.82 25.84
CA ALA A 537 -22.39 -11.15 25.57
C ALA A 537 -20.96 -11.06 24.99
N LEU A 538 -20.71 -10.18 24.03
CA LEU A 538 -19.36 -9.93 23.51
C LEU A 538 -18.38 -9.58 24.64
N LEU A 539 -18.77 -8.66 25.52
CA LEU A 539 -17.95 -8.22 26.65
C LEU A 539 -17.75 -9.33 27.68
N GLN A 540 -18.79 -10.11 27.99
CA GLN A 540 -18.68 -11.24 28.90
C GLN A 540 -17.63 -12.24 28.41
N HIS A 541 -17.73 -12.63 27.14
CA HIS A 541 -16.77 -13.57 26.55
C HIS A 541 -15.36 -12.98 26.43
N PHE A 542 -15.23 -11.68 26.15
CA PHE A 542 -13.95 -10.98 26.18
C PHE A 542 -13.32 -11.01 27.56
N ARG A 543 -14.06 -10.71 28.62
CA ARG A 543 -13.58 -10.77 30.01
C ARG A 543 -13.14 -12.19 30.42
N VAL A 544 -13.86 -13.22 29.97
CA VAL A 544 -13.46 -14.62 30.18
C VAL A 544 -12.08 -14.89 29.56
N LEU A 545 -11.84 -14.42 28.34
CA LEU A 545 -10.55 -14.59 27.67
C LEU A 545 -9.42 -13.78 28.35
N GLN A 546 -9.71 -12.62 28.90
CA GLN A 546 -8.74 -11.82 29.65
C GLN A 546 -8.42 -12.41 31.04
N GLY A 547 -9.38 -13.01 31.70
CA GLY A 547 -9.19 -13.70 32.99
C GLY A 547 -8.34 -14.97 32.89
N ALA A 548 -8.29 -15.61 31.73
CA ALA A 548 -7.41 -16.74 31.43
C ALA A 548 -5.93 -16.34 31.23
N ARG A 549 -5.59 -15.06 31.13
CA ARG A 549 -4.20 -14.58 31.12
C ARG A 549 -3.60 -14.70 32.51
N PRO A 550 -2.38 -15.29 32.68
CA PRO A 550 -1.64 -15.10 33.92
C PRO A 550 -1.48 -13.59 34.11
N ARG A 551 -2.01 -13.05 35.20
CA ARG A 551 -1.72 -11.69 35.62
C ARG A 551 -0.18 -11.58 35.63
N ALA A 552 0.39 -10.75 34.74
CA ALA A 552 1.79 -10.41 34.84
C ALA A 552 2.02 -10.00 36.30
N ARG A 553 2.82 -10.80 37.02
CA ARG A 553 3.16 -10.51 38.41
C ARG A 553 3.69 -9.08 38.40
N ALA A 554 2.98 -8.18 39.08
CA ALA A 554 3.54 -6.92 39.47
C ALA A 554 4.88 -7.28 40.13
N ALA A 555 5.97 -6.93 39.47
CA ALA A 555 7.31 -7.05 40.04
C ALA A 555 7.27 -6.21 41.31
N GLY A 556 7.25 -6.92 42.44
CA GLY A 556 7.19 -6.31 43.74
C GLY A 556 8.42 -5.40 43.95
N ARG A 557 8.11 -4.28 44.50
CA ARG A 557 8.85 -3.29 45.33
C ARG A 557 10.38 -3.24 45.18
#